data_1a1ec323bf718f45574ad43c925ced7f
#
_entry.id   1a1ec323bf718f45574ad43c925ced7f
#
_cell.length_a   1.000
_cell.length_b   1.000
_cell.length_c   1.000
_cell.angle_alpha   90.00
_cell.angle_beta   90.00
_cell.angle_gamma   90.00
#
_symmetry.space_group_name_H-M   'P 1'
#
loop_
_entity.id
_entity.type
_entity.pdbx_description
1 polymer ?
#
loop_
_entity_poly.entity_id
_entity_poly.type
_entity_poly.pdbx_seq_one_letter_code
_entity_poly.pdbx_strand_id
1 'polypeptide(L)'
;AEDQSPITYVLSVFTICRVLADYTYRYDNPSTAMPGEMQKLMYSAYPLSNLLTLPLMAPLLRRFSLRVLTFIGGLLTVTCTALMPLLLKIDYKYAVVARFVQGIGNTPLFPLIGFICAHWCPRKQTALFVSVLTSYSQMGIFLTMGASGVLCNFENGWAYIYYFHSGITLIAFMAWYIVFRDFPRDHRWVSKGEVQYIEECRPASRLALPYKAIFRDLPFWAVVVAGFGNFNGISPLIVFSTQILHNALGVSAAATGLYNAISFLLQLVLKIAAGVASDRWKTNEATKLRVFNSLSCGLCGVLMLTMATMQQNYTAICVFLVVVTQGLIGFNSAGFNQAAVVVARQHAHFPMTLIGIALNIGLIVEPFLAYAIAPEHHWNDWKILFILHGSTLVVTNLFFCIFVRGRPSKFTELTSADK
;
A
#
# COMPACT_ATOMS: atom_id res chain seq x y z
N ALA A 1 22.60 18.96 16.47
CA ALA A 1 22.06 19.31 15.17
C ALA A 1 22.30 18.09 14.29
N GLU A 2 21.34 17.16 14.24
CA GLU A 2 21.35 16.04 13.31
C GLU A 2 21.07 16.62 11.93
N ASP A 3 22.08 16.49 11.08
CA ASP A 3 22.05 16.87 9.70
C ASP A 3 20.91 16.06 9.02
N GLN A 4 19.78 16.72 8.75
CA GLN A 4 18.69 16.10 8.00
C GLN A 4 19.19 15.87 6.58
N SER A 5 19.55 14.62 6.27
CA SER A 5 20.13 14.31 4.96
C SER A 5 19.13 14.63 3.85
N PRO A 6 19.59 15.09 2.66
CA PRO A 6 18.73 15.32 1.49
C PRO A 6 17.84 14.14 1.12
N ILE A 7 18.24 12.91 1.46
CA ILE A 7 17.44 11.69 1.31
C ILE A 7 16.11 11.79 2.07
N THR A 8 16.09 12.39 3.27
CA THR A 8 14.89 12.58 4.06
C THR A 8 13.88 13.49 3.34
N TYR A 9 14.35 14.53 2.65
CA TYR A 9 13.48 15.41 1.85
C TYR A 9 12.90 14.70 0.64
N VAL A 10 13.72 13.92 -0.10
CA VAL A 10 13.25 13.15 -1.26
C VAL A 10 12.20 12.12 -0.83
N LEU A 11 12.41 11.44 0.30
CA LEU A 11 11.45 10.50 0.87
C LEU A 11 10.15 11.19 1.30
N SER A 12 10.25 12.38 1.92
CA SER A 12 9.06 13.13 2.35
C SER A 12 8.19 13.54 1.17
N VAL A 13 8.81 14.11 0.12
CA VAL A 13 8.09 14.51 -1.10
C VAL A 13 7.47 13.30 -1.78
N PHE A 14 8.19 12.19 -1.88
CA PHE A 14 7.67 10.95 -2.44
C PHE A 14 6.47 10.42 -1.65
N THR A 15 6.59 10.38 -0.33
CA THR A 15 5.51 9.93 0.55
C THR A 15 4.28 10.80 0.40
N ILE A 16 4.43 12.13 0.38
CA ILE A 16 3.33 13.09 0.20
C ILE A 16 2.67 12.93 -1.17
N CYS A 17 3.44 12.87 -2.25
CA CYS A 17 2.91 12.70 -3.61
C CYS A 17 2.06 11.43 -3.73
N ARG A 18 2.53 10.35 -3.13
CA ARG A 18 1.84 9.08 -3.18
C ARG A 18 0.59 9.04 -2.31
N VAL A 19 0.66 9.63 -1.13
CA VAL A 19 -0.47 9.80 -0.20
C VAL A 19 -1.68 10.36 -0.94
N LEU A 20 -1.47 11.37 -1.75
CA LEU A 20 -2.57 12.11 -2.38
C LEU A 20 -3.13 11.40 -3.62
N ALA A 21 -2.34 10.57 -4.30
CA ALA A 21 -2.81 9.81 -5.46
C ALA A 21 -3.73 8.63 -5.11
N ASP A 22 -3.48 7.93 -3.99
CA ASP A 22 -4.26 6.75 -3.57
C ASP A 22 -5.65 7.11 -2.99
N TYR A 23 -5.83 8.37 -2.56
CA TYR A 23 -7.00 8.77 -1.77
C TYR A 23 -8.20 9.21 -2.56
N THR A 24 -8.02 9.69 -3.75
CA THR A 24 -9.12 9.99 -4.67
C THR A 24 -9.98 8.77 -5.00
N TYR A 25 -9.47 7.59 -4.69
CA TYR A 25 -10.11 6.31 -4.93
C TYR A 25 -11.21 5.93 -3.92
N ARG A 26 -11.14 6.39 -2.65
CA ARG A 26 -11.94 5.79 -1.57
C ARG A 26 -13.18 6.57 -1.14
N TYR A 27 -13.40 7.77 -1.65
CA TYR A 27 -14.50 8.60 -1.17
C TYR A 27 -15.64 8.69 -2.18
N ASP A 28 -16.60 7.76 -2.07
CA ASP A 28 -17.88 7.86 -2.76
C ASP A 28 -18.93 8.45 -1.82
N ASN A 29 -19.62 9.51 -2.31
CA ASN A 29 -20.68 10.16 -1.57
C ASN A 29 -21.94 9.26 -1.52
N PRO A 30 -22.45 8.87 -0.35
CA PRO A 30 -23.65 8.05 -0.23
C PRO A 30 -24.95 8.78 -0.60
N SER A 31 -24.91 10.09 -0.86
CA SER A 31 -26.12 10.90 -1.10
C SER A 31 -26.68 10.83 -2.53
N THR A 32 -25.94 10.31 -3.50
CA THR A 32 -26.48 9.97 -4.81
C THR A 32 -26.80 8.48 -4.81
N ALA A 33 -28.08 8.11 -4.85
CA ALA A 33 -28.53 6.72 -4.91
C ALA A 33 -28.05 6.02 -6.20
N MET A 34 -26.75 5.67 -6.20
CA MET A 34 -26.14 4.96 -7.33
C MET A 34 -26.59 3.50 -7.29
N PRO A 35 -27.04 2.92 -8.42
CA PRO A 35 -27.38 1.50 -8.47
C PRO A 35 -26.20 0.64 -7.97
N GLY A 36 -26.47 -0.39 -7.16
CA GLY A 36 -25.45 -1.22 -6.55
C GLY A 36 -24.47 -1.86 -7.55
N GLU A 37 -24.91 -2.20 -8.74
CA GLU A 37 -24.06 -2.68 -9.83
C GLU A 37 -23.04 -1.63 -10.29
N MET A 38 -23.44 -0.36 -10.35
CA MET A 38 -22.57 0.75 -10.73
C MET A 38 -21.54 1.05 -9.64
N GLN A 39 -21.92 0.90 -8.37
CA GLN A 39 -20.98 1.03 -7.24
C GLN A 39 -19.88 -0.03 -7.33
N LYS A 40 -20.22 -1.31 -7.58
CA LYS A 40 -19.22 -2.36 -7.78
C LYS A 40 -18.25 -2.04 -8.92
N LEU A 41 -18.77 -1.53 -10.05
CA LEU A 41 -17.94 -1.12 -11.18
C LEU A 41 -17.01 0.06 -10.83
N MET A 42 -17.50 1.04 -10.08
CA MET A 42 -16.69 2.18 -9.61
C MET A 42 -15.53 1.73 -8.71
N TYR A 43 -15.77 0.77 -7.80
CA TYR A 43 -14.72 0.21 -6.95
C TYR A 43 -13.72 -0.64 -7.74
N SER A 44 -14.19 -1.41 -8.72
CA SER A 44 -13.35 -2.38 -9.45
C SER A 44 -12.59 -1.77 -10.62
N ALA A 45 -13.06 -0.66 -11.22
CA ALA A 45 -12.47 -0.07 -12.41
C ALA A 45 -11.01 0.36 -12.22
N TYR A 46 -10.70 0.99 -11.09
CA TYR A 46 -9.36 1.45 -10.75
C TYR A 46 -8.37 0.30 -10.54
N PRO A 47 -8.60 -0.70 -9.66
CA PRO A 47 -7.65 -1.80 -9.49
C PRO A 47 -7.56 -2.68 -10.74
N LEU A 48 -8.63 -2.79 -11.54
CA LEU A 48 -8.61 -3.52 -12.81
C LEU A 48 -7.65 -2.88 -13.81
N SER A 49 -7.74 -1.57 -14.01
CA SER A 49 -6.84 -0.86 -14.93
C SER A 49 -5.39 -0.89 -14.44
N ASN A 50 -5.17 -0.78 -13.13
CA ASN A 50 -3.85 -0.91 -12.52
C ASN A 50 -3.29 -2.32 -12.79
N LEU A 51 -4.08 -3.37 -12.57
CA LEU A 51 -3.70 -4.76 -12.82
C LEU A 51 -3.30 -5.00 -14.29
N LEU A 52 -4.07 -4.45 -15.24
CA LEU A 52 -3.80 -4.58 -16.67
C LEU A 52 -2.54 -3.83 -17.11
N THR A 53 -2.20 -2.72 -16.48
CA THR A 53 -1.06 -1.88 -16.86
C THR A 53 0.23 -2.21 -16.10
N LEU A 54 0.16 -2.86 -14.95
CA LEU A 54 1.34 -3.27 -14.16
C LEU A 54 2.40 -4.04 -14.95
N PRO A 55 2.06 -5.03 -15.80
CA PRO A 55 3.05 -5.75 -16.60
C PRO A 55 3.81 -4.87 -17.58
N LEU A 56 3.20 -3.76 -18.01
CA LEU A 56 3.81 -2.79 -18.94
C LEU A 56 4.85 -1.89 -18.27
N MET A 57 4.89 -1.86 -16.92
CA MET A 57 5.82 -0.99 -16.18
C MET A 57 7.28 -1.39 -16.41
N ALA A 58 7.60 -2.67 -16.46
CA ALA A 58 8.97 -3.13 -16.69
C ALA A 58 9.57 -2.63 -18.01
N PRO A 59 8.91 -2.76 -19.19
CA PRO A 59 9.40 -2.17 -20.42
C PRO A 59 9.37 -0.64 -20.42
N LEU A 60 8.40 0.00 -19.79
CA LEU A 60 8.33 1.47 -19.72
C LEU A 60 9.48 2.05 -18.89
N LEU A 61 9.82 1.46 -17.75
CA LEU A 61 10.95 1.87 -16.90
C LEU A 61 12.31 1.67 -17.56
N ARG A 62 12.42 0.86 -18.61
CA ARG A 62 13.65 0.73 -19.41
C ARG A 62 13.83 1.88 -20.39
N ARG A 63 12.73 2.46 -20.89
CA ARG A 63 12.73 3.51 -21.92
C ARG A 63 12.61 4.91 -21.35
N PHE A 64 11.88 5.08 -20.28
CA PHE A 64 11.54 6.37 -19.69
C PHE A 64 12.09 6.47 -18.26
N SER A 65 12.43 7.69 -17.85
CA SER A 65 12.76 8.03 -16.47
C SER A 65 11.55 7.79 -15.56
N LEU A 66 11.80 7.19 -14.41
CA LEU A 66 10.77 6.98 -13.39
C LEU A 66 10.13 8.29 -12.93
N ARG A 67 10.96 9.35 -12.83
CA ARG A 67 10.52 10.72 -12.54
C ARG A 67 9.41 11.18 -13.48
N VAL A 68 9.61 10.98 -14.79
CA VAL A 68 8.67 11.41 -15.83
C VAL A 68 7.40 10.53 -15.85
N LEU A 69 7.56 9.21 -15.78
CA LEU A 69 6.42 8.28 -15.75
C LEU A 69 5.49 8.55 -14.57
N THR A 70 6.06 8.74 -13.38
CA THR A 70 5.28 9.05 -12.18
C THR A 70 4.59 10.41 -12.29
N PHE A 71 5.25 11.41 -12.88
CA PHE A 71 4.66 12.73 -13.07
C PHE A 71 3.49 12.71 -14.06
N ILE A 72 3.64 12.06 -15.22
CA ILE A 72 2.56 11.93 -16.20
C ILE A 72 1.38 11.14 -15.62
N GLY A 73 1.64 10.02 -14.93
CA GLY A 73 0.61 9.26 -14.24
C GLY A 73 -0.11 10.08 -13.18
N GLY A 74 0.63 10.90 -12.43
CA GLY A 74 0.08 11.83 -11.46
C GLY A 74 -0.82 12.88 -12.08
N LEU A 75 -0.42 13.49 -13.19
CA LEU A 75 -1.27 14.46 -13.92
C LEU A 75 -2.56 13.83 -14.43
N LEU A 76 -2.50 12.61 -14.96
CA LEU A 76 -3.69 11.85 -15.35
C LEU A 76 -4.65 11.66 -14.16
N THR A 77 -4.13 11.23 -13.02
CA THR A 77 -4.91 11.04 -11.79
C THR A 77 -5.54 12.35 -11.31
N VAL A 78 -4.76 13.44 -11.27
CA VAL A 78 -5.24 14.80 -10.89
C VAL A 78 -6.39 15.25 -11.78
N THR A 79 -6.22 15.13 -13.09
CA THR A 79 -7.23 15.59 -14.07
C THR A 79 -8.53 14.79 -13.92
N CYS A 80 -8.45 13.46 -13.84
CA CYS A 80 -9.62 12.62 -13.64
C CYS A 80 -10.33 12.92 -12.31
N THR A 81 -9.56 13.20 -11.25
CA THR A 81 -10.09 13.56 -9.94
C THR A 81 -10.83 14.89 -9.99
N ALA A 82 -10.24 15.91 -10.59
CA ALA A 82 -10.87 17.22 -10.74
C ALA A 82 -12.16 17.18 -11.57
N LEU A 83 -12.20 16.31 -12.58
CA LEU A 83 -13.37 16.13 -13.44
C LEU A 83 -14.48 15.27 -12.81
N MET A 84 -14.17 14.49 -11.76
CA MET A 84 -15.12 13.54 -11.17
C MET A 84 -16.47 14.16 -10.80
N PRO A 85 -16.56 15.32 -10.12
CA PRO A 85 -17.84 15.91 -9.78
C PRO A 85 -18.69 16.29 -11.00
N LEU A 86 -18.05 16.70 -12.09
CA LEU A 86 -18.74 17.02 -13.35
C LEU A 86 -19.23 15.74 -14.04
N LEU A 87 -18.40 14.71 -14.11
CA LEU A 87 -18.72 13.45 -14.77
C LEU A 87 -19.87 12.73 -14.06
N LEU A 88 -19.90 12.75 -12.73
CA LEU A 88 -21.00 12.18 -11.93
C LEU A 88 -22.34 12.91 -12.17
N LYS A 89 -22.33 14.21 -12.50
CA LYS A 89 -23.53 14.96 -12.87
C LYS A 89 -24.06 14.63 -14.27
N ILE A 90 -23.17 14.20 -15.17
CA ILE A 90 -23.53 13.85 -16.56
C ILE A 90 -24.07 12.42 -16.63
N ASP A 91 -23.26 11.43 -16.29
CA ASP A 91 -23.61 10.00 -16.21
C ASP A 91 -22.49 9.25 -15.43
N TYR A 92 -22.90 8.31 -14.58
CA TYR A 92 -21.97 7.44 -13.83
C TYR A 92 -21.00 6.66 -14.72
N LYS A 93 -21.36 6.35 -15.97
CA LYS A 93 -20.48 5.66 -16.92
C LYS A 93 -19.18 6.42 -17.18
N TYR A 94 -19.25 7.75 -17.30
CA TYR A 94 -18.06 8.59 -17.47
C TYR A 94 -17.19 8.61 -16.22
N ALA A 95 -17.80 8.57 -15.04
CA ALA A 95 -17.08 8.47 -13.78
C ALA A 95 -16.33 7.12 -13.68
N VAL A 96 -16.94 6.00 -14.11
CA VAL A 96 -16.27 4.68 -14.18
C VAL A 96 -15.07 4.72 -15.13
N VAL A 97 -15.19 5.36 -16.30
CA VAL A 97 -14.07 5.55 -17.24
C VAL A 97 -12.97 6.39 -16.61
N ALA A 98 -13.31 7.48 -15.92
CA ALA A 98 -12.32 8.29 -15.22
C ALA A 98 -11.60 7.50 -14.13
N ARG A 99 -12.28 6.64 -13.37
CA ARG A 99 -11.67 5.71 -12.41
C ARG A 99 -10.69 4.74 -13.07
N PHE A 100 -11.06 4.20 -14.22
CA PHE A 100 -10.18 3.34 -14.99
C PHE A 100 -8.90 4.07 -15.42
N VAL A 101 -9.01 5.29 -15.92
CA VAL A 101 -7.86 6.13 -16.29
C VAL A 101 -6.99 6.50 -15.08
N GLN A 102 -7.60 6.78 -13.91
CA GLN A 102 -6.87 7.00 -12.66
C GLN A 102 -6.01 5.79 -12.28
N GLY A 103 -6.51 4.56 -12.43
CA GLY A 103 -5.74 3.35 -12.15
C GLY A 103 -4.52 3.21 -13.07
N ILE A 104 -4.63 3.56 -14.36
CA ILE A 104 -3.47 3.62 -15.26
C ILE A 104 -2.41 4.59 -14.73
N GLY A 105 -2.83 5.79 -14.32
CA GLY A 105 -1.93 6.80 -13.78
C GLY A 105 -1.21 6.37 -12.49
N ASN A 106 -1.85 5.55 -11.68
CA ASN A 106 -1.33 5.09 -10.39
C ASN A 106 -0.42 3.84 -10.49
N THR A 107 -0.38 3.17 -11.64
CA THR A 107 0.37 1.92 -11.86
C THR A 107 1.85 1.97 -11.47
N PRO A 108 2.63 3.07 -11.68
CA PRO A 108 4.04 3.11 -11.33
C PRO A 108 4.36 2.94 -9.85
N LEU A 109 3.40 3.13 -8.95
CA LEU A 109 3.65 3.35 -7.52
C LEU A 109 4.26 2.14 -6.79
N PHE A 110 3.82 0.90 -7.04
CA PHE A 110 4.41 -0.27 -6.39
C PHE A 110 5.80 -0.62 -6.93
N PRO A 111 6.03 -0.70 -8.25
CA PRO A 111 7.37 -0.85 -8.80
C PRO A 111 8.34 0.24 -8.36
N LEU A 112 7.84 1.47 -8.17
CA LEU A 112 8.58 2.63 -7.72
C LEU A 112 9.20 2.42 -6.33
N ILE A 113 8.50 1.80 -5.36
CA ILE A 113 9.07 1.49 -4.04
C ILE A 113 10.33 0.65 -4.21
N GLY A 114 10.21 -0.45 -4.97
CA GLY A 114 11.32 -1.34 -5.23
C GLY A 114 12.49 -0.64 -5.96
N PHE A 115 12.17 0.23 -6.93
CA PHE A 115 13.18 1.00 -7.66
C PHE A 115 13.92 1.98 -6.73
N ILE A 116 13.20 2.75 -5.92
CA ILE A 116 13.80 3.70 -4.97
C ILE A 116 14.63 2.94 -3.94
N CYS A 117 14.11 1.84 -3.37
CA CYS A 117 14.90 1.00 -2.46
C CYS A 117 16.17 0.48 -3.11
N ALA A 118 16.11 0.06 -4.38
CA ALA A 118 17.29 -0.41 -5.10
C ALA A 118 18.32 0.69 -5.37
N HIS A 119 17.95 1.97 -5.50
CA HIS A 119 18.87 3.04 -5.91
C HIS A 119 19.19 4.05 -4.79
N TRP A 120 18.34 4.21 -3.79
CA TRP A 120 18.47 5.25 -2.76
C TRP A 120 18.61 4.71 -1.34
N CYS A 121 18.29 3.42 -1.10
CA CYS A 121 18.25 2.88 0.25
C CYS A 121 19.64 2.52 0.78
N PRO A 122 20.09 3.11 1.91
CA PRO A 122 21.29 2.67 2.60
C PRO A 122 21.05 1.30 3.27
N ARG A 123 22.01 0.38 3.18
CA ARG A 123 21.85 -0.98 3.74
C ARG A 123 21.58 -1.03 5.24
N LYS A 124 22.11 -0.08 6.00
CA LYS A 124 22.00 -0.06 7.48
C LYS A 124 20.62 0.43 7.96
N GLN A 125 19.82 1.05 7.08
CA GLN A 125 18.54 1.68 7.44
C GLN A 125 17.42 1.20 6.50
N THR A 126 17.48 -0.02 6.04
CA THR A 126 16.55 -0.56 5.04
C THR A 126 15.12 -0.63 5.57
N ALA A 127 14.93 -1.04 6.82
CA ALA A 127 13.60 -1.18 7.40
C ALA A 127 12.93 0.18 7.61
N LEU A 128 13.63 1.15 8.15
CA LEU A 128 13.12 2.51 8.33
C LEU A 128 12.80 3.15 6.97
N PHE A 129 13.69 3.00 5.99
CA PHE A 129 13.52 3.54 4.64
C PHE A 129 12.26 2.97 3.97
N VAL A 130 12.06 1.66 4.00
CA VAL A 130 10.86 0.99 3.48
C VAL A 130 9.61 1.41 4.26
N SER A 131 9.72 1.58 5.59
CA SER A 131 8.61 2.02 6.44
C SER A 131 8.13 3.41 6.05
N VAL A 132 9.04 4.36 5.86
CA VAL A 132 8.71 5.72 5.41
C VAL A 132 8.12 5.70 4.00
N LEU A 133 8.76 4.98 3.06
CA LEU A 133 8.24 4.87 1.68
C LEU A 133 6.83 4.28 1.59
N THR A 134 6.51 3.32 2.45
CA THR A 134 5.20 2.64 2.42
C THR A 134 4.17 3.29 3.34
N SER A 135 4.51 4.33 4.11
CA SER A 135 3.57 5.01 5.03
C SER A 135 2.59 5.96 4.33
N TYR A 136 2.77 6.21 3.03
CA TYR A 136 1.89 7.07 2.26
C TYR A 136 0.41 6.66 2.37
N SER A 137 0.10 5.38 2.39
CA SER A 137 -1.28 4.89 2.45
C SER A 137 -1.96 5.29 3.75
N GLN A 138 -1.29 5.18 4.89
CA GLN A 138 -1.83 5.55 6.19
C GLN A 138 -2.02 7.06 6.33
N MET A 139 -1.00 7.83 5.95
CA MET A 139 -1.07 9.30 5.98
C MET A 139 -2.22 9.83 5.17
N GLY A 140 -2.40 9.30 3.99
CA GLY A 140 -3.45 9.73 3.16
C GLY A 140 -4.84 9.38 3.71
N ILE A 141 -5.13 8.14 4.25
CA ILE A 141 -6.42 7.83 4.87
C ILE A 141 -6.69 8.84 5.99
N PHE A 142 -5.70 9.09 6.82
CA PHE A 142 -5.80 10.05 7.90
C PHE A 142 -6.17 11.45 7.38
N LEU A 143 -5.46 11.96 6.37
CA LEU A 143 -5.73 13.27 5.78
C LEU A 143 -7.10 13.35 5.11
N THR A 144 -7.47 12.30 4.36
CA THR A 144 -8.75 12.26 3.67
C THR A 144 -9.92 12.21 4.63
N MET A 145 -9.87 11.34 5.63
CA MET A 145 -10.94 11.24 6.63
C MET A 145 -11.11 12.55 7.39
N GLY A 146 -10.00 13.20 7.79
CA GLY A 146 -10.03 14.51 8.44
C GLY A 146 -10.60 15.60 7.55
N ALA A 147 -10.10 15.76 6.34
CA ALA A 147 -10.55 16.77 5.40
C ALA A 147 -12.01 16.55 4.98
N SER A 148 -12.41 15.32 4.71
CA SER A 148 -13.76 14.99 4.31
C SER A 148 -14.77 15.24 5.42
N GLY A 149 -14.43 14.93 6.67
CA GLY A 149 -15.29 15.20 7.82
C GLY A 149 -15.62 16.68 7.97
N VAL A 150 -14.65 17.56 7.67
CA VAL A 150 -14.86 19.02 7.68
C VAL A 150 -15.63 19.50 6.46
N LEU A 151 -15.22 19.05 5.27
CA LEU A 151 -15.79 19.53 4.00
C LEU A 151 -17.23 19.06 3.76
N CYS A 152 -17.62 17.89 4.27
CA CYS A 152 -18.99 17.39 4.17
C CYS A 152 -20.03 18.26 4.89
N ASN A 153 -19.62 19.15 5.81
CA ASN A 153 -20.54 20.07 6.48
C ASN A 153 -20.99 21.23 5.59
N PHE A 154 -20.35 21.45 4.45
CA PHE A 154 -20.70 22.51 3.52
C PHE A 154 -21.70 22.01 2.48
N GLU A 155 -22.53 22.92 1.97
CA GLU A 155 -23.40 22.66 0.82
C GLU A 155 -22.53 22.28 -0.40
N ASN A 156 -22.83 21.16 -1.06
CA ASN A 156 -21.98 20.54 -2.09
C ASN A 156 -20.58 20.11 -1.60
N GLY A 157 -20.40 19.88 -0.31
CA GLY A 157 -19.12 19.52 0.31
C GLY A 157 -18.44 18.31 -0.36
N TRP A 158 -19.23 17.35 -0.86
CA TRP A 158 -18.71 16.20 -1.60
C TRP A 158 -17.87 16.57 -2.85
N ALA A 159 -18.28 17.61 -3.58
CA ALA A 159 -17.54 18.08 -4.75
C ALA A 159 -16.24 18.79 -4.34
N TYR A 160 -16.28 19.55 -3.25
CA TYR A 160 -15.09 20.22 -2.71
C TYR A 160 -14.02 19.23 -2.25
N ILE A 161 -14.39 18.03 -1.81
CA ILE A 161 -13.44 16.97 -1.47
C ILE A 161 -12.60 16.61 -2.71
N TYR A 162 -13.21 16.39 -3.85
CA TYR A 162 -12.49 16.08 -5.10
C TYR A 162 -11.57 17.22 -5.54
N TYR A 163 -12.03 18.46 -5.50
CA TYR A 163 -11.22 19.63 -5.87
C TYR A 163 -10.03 19.83 -4.90
N PHE A 164 -10.28 19.68 -3.61
CA PHE A 164 -9.23 19.77 -2.59
C PHE A 164 -8.14 18.73 -2.81
N HIS A 165 -8.52 17.47 -2.98
CA HIS A 165 -7.56 16.39 -3.24
C HIS A 165 -6.82 16.57 -4.55
N SER A 166 -7.50 16.96 -5.62
CA SER A 166 -6.90 17.26 -6.91
C SER A 166 -5.84 18.36 -6.79
N GLY A 167 -6.16 19.45 -6.07
CA GLY A 167 -5.23 20.57 -5.87
C GLY A 167 -3.97 20.18 -5.11
N ILE A 168 -4.11 19.50 -3.97
CA ILE A 168 -2.97 19.04 -3.18
C ILE A 168 -2.14 18.01 -3.97
N THR A 169 -2.79 17.08 -4.66
CA THR A 169 -2.11 16.06 -5.47
C THR A 169 -1.31 16.70 -6.60
N LEU A 170 -1.84 17.74 -7.25
CA LEU A 170 -1.12 18.50 -8.27
C LEU A 170 0.15 19.14 -7.71
N ILE A 171 0.03 19.84 -6.58
CA ILE A 171 1.19 20.45 -5.90
C ILE A 171 2.25 19.38 -5.57
N ALA A 172 1.82 18.25 -5.07
CA ALA A 172 2.71 17.17 -4.71
C ALA A 172 3.46 16.56 -5.92
N PHE A 173 2.77 16.31 -7.05
CA PHE A 173 3.44 15.81 -8.26
C PHE A 173 4.32 16.86 -8.93
N MET A 174 3.98 18.14 -8.84
CA MET A 174 4.88 19.23 -9.28
C MET A 174 6.15 19.24 -8.42
N ALA A 175 6.04 19.17 -7.10
CA ALA A 175 7.17 19.07 -6.19
C ALA A 175 8.02 17.81 -6.47
N TRP A 176 7.37 16.66 -6.71
CA TRP A 176 8.05 15.45 -7.15
C TRP A 176 8.87 15.67 -8.41
N TYR A 177 8.29 16.24 -9.44
CA TYR A 177 8.98 16.48 -10.72
C TYR A 177 10.18 17.43 -10.58
N ILE A 178 10.08 18.42 -9.70
CA ILE A 178 11.17 19.38 -9.46
C ILE A 178 12.31 18.73 -8.65
N VAL A 179 11.96 18.02 -7.57
CA VAL A 179 12.92 17.53 -6.57
C VAL A 179 13.50 16.17 -6.95
N PHE A 180 12.69 15.21 -7.32
CA PHE A 180 13.14 13.82 -7.48
C PHE A 180 14.07 13.63 -8.68
N ARG A 181 15.10 12.78 -8.52
CA ARG A 181 15.99 12.28 -9.58
C ARG A 181 16.06 10.76 -9.48
N ASP A 182 16.22 10.08 -10.61
CA ASP A 182 16.23 8.62 -10.66
C ASP A 182 17.44 8.04 -9.90
N PHE A 183 18.57 8.73 -9.90
CA PHE A 183 19.80 8.28 -9.24
C PHE A 183 20.35 9.35 -8.28
N PRO A 184 20.94 8.94 -7.15
CA PRO A 184 21.56 9.86 -6.18
C PRO A 184 22.60 10.78 -6.77
N ARG A 185 23.44 10.29 -7.69
CA ARG A 185 24.50 11.05 -8.36
C ARG A 185 23.99 12.22 -9.21
N ASP A 186 22.75 12.14 -9.68
CA ASP A 186 22.13 13.16 -10.53
C ASP A 186 21.38 14.23 -9.70
N HIS A 187 21.40 14.08 -8.38
CA HIS A 187 20.66 14.93 -7.47
C HIS A 187 21.55 16.06 -6.94
N ARG A 188 21.14 17.32 -7.15
CA ARG A 188 21.97 18.51 -6.87
C ARG A 188 22.26 18.75 -5.38
N TRP A 189 21.49 18.18 -4.47
CA TRP A 189 21.63 18.37 -3.03
C TRP A 189 22.31 17.20 -2.32
N VAL A 190 22.60 16.12 -3.01
CA VAL A 190 23.28 14.95 -2.45
C VAL A 190 24.79 15.16 -2.57
N SER A 191 25.51 15.05 -1.44
CA SER A 191 26.95 15.19 -1.40
C SER A 191 27.67 13.99 -2.03
N LYS A 192 28.89 14.19 -2.52
CA LYS A 192 29.69 13.08 -3.10
C LYS A 192 29.95 11.97 -2.08
N GLY A 193 30.16 12.30 -0.81
CA GLY A 193 30.32 11.30 0.25
C GLY A 193 29.05 10.49 0.52
N GLU A 194 27.88 11.11 0.44
CA GLU A 194 26.60 10.45 0.55
C GLU A 194 26.31 9.53 -0.64
N VAL A 195 26.64 9.98 -1.87
CA VAL A 195 26.57 9.12 -3.07
C VAL A 195 27.45 7.89 -2.88
N GLN A 196 28.69 8.08 -2.45
CA GLN A 196 29.62 6.98 -2.20
C GLN A 196 29.09 6.02 -1.15
N TYR A 197 28.57 6.51 -0.03
CA TYR A 197 27.95 5.69 1.03
C TYR A 197 26.76 4.86 0.52
N ILE A 198 25.94 5.43 -0.37
CA ILE A 198 24.81 4.73 -0.98
C ILE A 198 25.30 3.71 -2.01
N GLU A 199 26.33 4.04 -2.81
CA GLU A 199 26.81 3.23 -3.95
C GLU A 199 27.83 2.16 -3.55
N GLU A 200 28.62 2.33 -2.49
CA GLU A 200 29.62 1.34 -1.98
C GLU A 200 29.04 -0.06 -1.77
N CYS A 201 27.76 -0.15 -1.65
CA CYS A 201 27.03 -1.37 -1.35
C CYS A 201 26.30 -1.98 -2.56
N ARG A 202 26.54 -1.51 -3.79
CA ARG A 202 25.75 -1.92 -4.96
C ARG A 202 26.52 -2.71 -5.98
N PRO A 203 25.93 -3.76 -6.58
CA PRO A 203 26.49 -4.35 -7.79
C PRO A 203 26.29 -3.39 -8.98
N ALA A 204 27.35 -3.21 -9.76
CA ALA A 204 27.50 -2.20 -10.81
C ALA A 204 26.69 -2.42 -12.10
N SER A 205 25.69 -3.31 -12.16
CA SER A 205 25.08 -3.67 -13.45
C SER A 205 23.55 -3.62 -13.46
N ARG A 206 23.00 -3.02 -14.52
CA ARG A 206 21.62 -3.22 -14.99
C ARG A 206 21.47 -4.65 -15.54
N LEU A 207 21.54 -5.65 -14.70
CA LEU A 207 21.36 -7.04 -15.11
C LEU A 207 19.89 -7.27 -15.48
N ALA A 208 19.68 -7.94 -16.61
CA ALA A 208 18.35 -8.40 -16.98
C ALA A 208 17.84 -9.39 -15.94
N LEU A 209 16.52 -9.36 -15.66
CA LEU A 209 15.87 -10.24 -14.69
C LEU A 209 16.05 -11.71 -15.07
N PRO A 210 16.67 -12.53 -14.20
CA PRO A 210 16.81 -13.97 -14.43
C PRO A 210 15.52 -14.71 -14.02
N TYR A 211 14.47 -14.55 -14.80
CA TYR A 211 13.11 -15.05 -14.49
C TYR A 211 13.10 -16.52 -14.05
N LYS A 212 13.80 -17.40 -14.79
CA LYS A 212 13.84 -18.85 -14.48
C LYS A 212 14.42 -19.13 -13.09
N ALA A 213 15.45 -18.41 -12.67
CA ALA A 213 16.05 -18.55 -11.35
C ALA A 213 15.17 -17.95 -10.26
N ILE A 214 14.53 -16.80 -10.53
CA ILE A 214 13.61 -16.12 -9.59
C ILE A 214 12.41 -17.02 -9.29
N PHE A 215 11.75 -17.57 -10.31
CA PHE A 215 10.55 -18.39 -10.12
C PHE A 215 10.82 -19.74 -9.42
N ARG A 216 12.08 -20.19 -9.33
CA ARG A 216 12.51 -21.38 -8.58
C ARG A 216 12.97 -21.10 -7.17
N ASP A 217 13.02 -19.83 -6.76
CA ASP A 217 13.54 -19.42 -5.46
C ASP A 217 12.43 -19.38 -4.41
N LEU A 218 12.47 -20.28 -3.43
CA LEU A 218 11.47 -20.37 -2.36
C LEU A 218 11.42 -19.12 -1.47
N PRO A 219 12.55 -18.50 -1.06
CA PRO A 219 12.54 -17.23 -0.32
C PRO A 219 11.84 -16.10 -1.06
N PHE A 220 11.96 -16.03 -2.38
CA PHE A 220 11.23 -15.08 -3.20
C PHE A 220 9.70 -15.30 -3.10
N TRP A 221 9.25 -16.56 -3.25
CA TRP A 221 7.83 -16.89 -3.10
C TRP A 221 7.30 -16.67 -1.69
N ALA A 222 8.14 -16.89 -0.66
CA ALA A 222 7.75 -16.57 0.71
C ALA A 222 7.36 -15.10 0.87
N VAL A 223 8.12 -14.19 0.26
CA VAL A 223 7.82 -12.74 0.26
C VAL A 223 6.53 -12.43 -0.49
N VAL A 224 6.36 -12.98 -1.69
CA VAL A 224 5.17 -12.73 -2.52
C VAL A 224 3.90 -13.27 -1.87
N VAL A 225 3.95 -14.49 -1.31
CA VAL A 225 2.82 -15.12 -0.60
C VAL A 225 2.47 -14.35 0.68
N ALA A 226 3.46 -13.86 1.42
CA ALA A 226 3.20 -13.02 2.59
C ALA A 226 2.53 -11.68 2.20
N GLY A 227 2.99 -11.05 1.11
CA GLY A 227 2.36 -9.86 0.57
C GLY A 227 0.92 -10.10 0.11
N PHE A 228 0.67 -11.22 -0.60
CA PHE A 228 -0.67 -11.65 -0.96
C PHE A 228 -1.55 -11.83 0.29
N GLY A 229 -1.07 -12.59 1.29
CA GLY A 229 -1.80 -12.82 2.53
C GLY A 229 -2.10 -11.52 3.28
N ASN A 230 -1.11 -10.63 3.40
CA ASN A 230 -1.29 -9.37 4.09
C ASN A 230 -2.38 -8.50 3.45
N PHE A 231 -2.30 -8.25 2.13
CA PHE A 231 -3.24 -7.36 1.47
C PHE A 231 -4.63 -7.97 1.29
N ASN A 232 -4.71 -9.26 0.94
CA ASN A 232 -6.01 -9.92 0.78
C ASN A 232 -6.62 -10.31 2.14
N GLY A 233 -5.80 -10.72 3.11
CA GLY A 233 -6.29 -11.11 4.42
C GLY A 233 -6.85 -9.97 5.26
N ILE A 234 -6.40 -8.72 5.05
CA ILE A 234 -6.91 -7.56 5.78
C ILE A 234 -7.96 -6.75 4.98
N SER A 235 -8.20 -7.10 3.71
CA SER A 235 -9.08 -6.34 2.82
C SER A 235 -10.48 -6.06 3.39
N PRO A 236 -11.19 -6.98 4.06
CA PRO A 236 -12.50 -6.67 4.64
C PRO A 236 -12.43 -5.54 5.67
N LEU A 237 -11.39 -5.52 6.50
CA LEU A 237 -11.23 -4.46 7.51
C LEU A 237 -10.79 -3.13 6.89
N ILE A 238 -10.11 -3.13 5.75
CA ILE A 238 -9.70 -1.88 5.08
C ILE A 238 -10.86 -1.31 4.26
N VAL A 239 -11.55 -2.15 3.48
CA VAL A 239 -12.58 -1.69 2.53
C VAL A 239 -13.92 -1.48 3.23
N PHE A 240 -14.29 -2.38 4.14
CA PHE A 240 -15.62 -2.44 4.76
C PHE A 240 -15.65 -2.11 6.26
N SER A 241 -14.56 -1.55 6.83
CA SER A 241 -14.54 -1.19 8.26
C SER A 241 -15.72 -0.31 8.69
N THR A 242 -16.13 0.62 7.85
CA THR A 242 -17.28 1.50 8.12
C THR A 242 -18.58 0.70 8.20
N GLN A 243 -18.83 -0.22 7.27
CA GLN A 243 -20.00 -1.07 7.27
C GLN A 243 -19.99 -2.03 8.45
N ILE A 244 -18.83 -2.60 8.79
CA ILE A 244 -18.67 -3.50 9.94
C ILE A 244 -18.98 -2.75 11.24
N LEU A 245 -18.40 -1.57 11.45
CA LEU A 245 -18.57 -0.79 12.67
C LEU A 245 -19.99 -0.19 12.77
N HIS A 246 -20.47 0.42 11.68
CA HIS A 246 -21.76 1.12 11.70
C HIS A 246 -22.94 0.18 11.55
N ASN A 247 -22.98 -0.63 10.48
CA ASN A 247 -24.14 -1.47 10.17
C ASN A 247 -24.15 -2.75 11.00
N ALA A 248 -23.02 -3.44 11.13
CA ALA A 248 -22.97 -4.73 11.83
C ALA A 248 -22.90 -4.59 13.35
N LEU A 249 -22.18 -3.59 13.87
CA LEU A 249 -21.98 -3.39 15.32
C LEU A 249 -22.83 -2.25 15.91
N GLY A 250 -23.58 -1.49 15.10
CA GLY A 250 -24.46 -0.41 15.55
C GLY A 250 -23.72 0.82 16.10
N VAL A 251 -22.46 1.02 15.75
CA VAL A 251 -21.66 2.18 16.19
C VAL A 251 -22.13 3.44 15.46
N SER A 252 -22.23 4.57 16.16
CA SER A 252 -22.61 5.83 15.52
C SER A 252 -21.62 6.23 14.42
N ALA A 253 -22.09 6.95 13.40
CA ALA A 253 -21.26 7.38 12.26
C ALA A 253 -20.04 8.20 12.69
N ALA A 254 -20.22 9.11 13.66
CA ALA A 254 -19.11 9.91 14.20
C ALA A 254 -18.05 9.06 14.91
N ALA A 255 -18.49 8.10 15.76
CA ALA A 255 -17.57 7.18 16.44
C ALA A 255 -16.86 6.24 15.44
N THR A 256 -17.57 5.77 14.41
CA THR A 256 -17.01 4.94 13.34
C THR A 256 -15.86 5.66 12.62
N GLY A 257 -16.07 6.93 12.25
CA GLY A 257 -15.02 7.76 11.66
C GLY A 257 -13.81 7.93 12.58
N LEU A 258 -14.05 8.18 13.88
CA LEU A 258 -12.99 8.32 14.87
C LEU A 258 -12.20 7.02 15.06
N TYR A 259 -12.86 5.87 15.19
CA TYR A 259 -12.18 4.58 15.35
C TYR A 259 -11.34 4.23 14.12
N ASN A 260 -11.85 4.47 12.91
CA ASN A 260 -11.06 4.30 11.70
C ASN A 260 -9.83 5.23 11.66
N ALA A 261 -9.98 6.49 12.01
CA ALA A 261 -8.85 7.44 12.09
C ALA A 261 -7.79 6.97 13.10
N ILE A 262 -8.20 6.54 14.30
CA ILE A 262 -7.30 5.99 15.31
C ILE A 262 -6.58 4.75 14.79
N SER A 263 -7.26 3.84 14.10
CA SER A 263 -6.66 2.63 13.52
C SER A 263 -5.51 2.96 12.57
N PHE A 264 -5.73 3.89 11.65
CA PHE A 264 -4.72 4.27 10.66
C PHE A 264 -3.59 5.09 11.24
N LEU A 265 -3.86 5.92 12.26
CA LEU A 265 -2.82 6.61 13.01
C LEU A 265 -1.95 5.62 13.78
N LEU A 266 -2.56 4.66 14.46
CA LEU A 266 -1.86 3.56 15.14
C LEU A 266 -1.00 2.76 14.15
N GLN A 267 -1.55 2.43 12.98
CA GLN A 267 -0.83 1.73 11.92
C GLN A 267 0.40 2.52 11.44
N LEU A 268 0.27 3.84 11.27
CA LEU A 268 1.38 4.71 10.88
C LEU A 268 2.48 4.73 11.95
N VAL A 269 2.10 4.92 13.21
CA VAL A 269 3.05 4.95 14.34
C VAL A 269 3.77 3.61 14.46
N LEU A 270 3.04 2.50 14.45
CA LEU A 270 3.62 1.16 14.54
C LEU A 270 4.53 0.84 13.33
N LYS A 271 4.18 1.32 12.14
CA LYS A 271 5.00 1.13 10.94
C LYS A 271 6.37 1.80 11.06
N ILE A 272 6.41 3.06 11.50
CA ILE A 272 7.67 3.79 11.69
C ILE A 272 8.46 3.17 12.86
N ALA A 273 7.78 2.87 13.97
CA ALA A 273 8.41 2.23 15.13
C ALA A 273 9.02 0.87 14.77
N ALA A 274 8.33 0.06 13.96
CA ALA A 274 8.83 -1.22 13.46
C ALA A 274 10.10 -1.05 12.63
N GLY A 275 10.14 -0.06 11.76
CA GLY A 275 11.33 0.26 10.95
C GLY A 275 12.54 0.60 11.83
N VAL A 276 12.36 1.53 12.77
CA VAL A 276 13.42 1.92 13.71
C VAL A 276 13.85 0.74 14.59
N ALA A 277 12.89 -0.01 15.12
CA ALA A 277 13.17 -1.16 15.97
C ALA A 277 13.93 -2.26 15.19
N SER A 278 13.52 -2.56 13.97
CA SER A 278 14.17 -3.56 13.12
C SER A 278 15.63 -3.17 12.80
N ASP A 279 15.88 -1.91 12.46
CA ASP A 279 17.24 -1.46 12.11
C ASP A 279 18.17 -1.41 13.34
N ARG A 280 17.64 -1.13 14.53
CA ARG A 280 18.40 -1.09 15.78
C ARG A 280 18.59 -2.46 16.43
N TRP A 281 17.73 -3.40 16.14
CA TRP A 281 17.77 -4.73 16.77
C TRP A 281 18.94 -5.55 16.24
N LYS A 282 19.92 -5.83 17.10
CA LYS A 282 21.13 -6.60 16.77
C LYS A 282 20.88 -8.11 16.85
N THR A 283 20.10 -8.63 15.90
CA THR A 283 19.84 -10.07 15.79
C THR A 283 19.90 -10.53 14.34
N ASN A 284 19.72 -11.84 14.10
CA ASN A 284 19.70 -12.39 12.75
C ASN A 284 18.56 -11.78 11.92
N GLU A 285 18.88 -11.33 10.69
CA GLU A 285 17.89 -10.73 9.77
C GLU A 285 16.66 -11.62 9.56
N ALA A 286 16.85 -12.94 9.38
CA ALA A 286 15.71 -13.85 9.21
C ALA A 286 14.77 -13.85 10.42
N THR A 287 15.32 -13.74 11.64
CA THR A 287 14.52 -13.68 12.87
C THR A 287 13.71 -12.39 12.93
N LYS A 288 14.31 -11.24 12.59
CA LYS A 288 13.59 -9.96 12.52
C LYS A 288 12.40 -10.03 11.56
N LEU A 289 12.67 -10.47 10.32
CA LEU A 289 11.65 -10.59 9.29
C LEU A 289 10.49 -11.49 9.72
N ARG A 290 10.79 -12.62 10.37
CA ARG A 290 9.78 -13.55 10.90
C ARG A 290 8.94 -12.91 12.01
N VAL A 291 9.58 -12.26 12.98
CA VAL A 291 8.90 -11.64 14.11
C VAL A 291 7.97 -10.53 13.63
N PHE A 292 8.47 -9.58 12.83
CA PHE A 292 7.65 -8.47 12.35
C PHE A 292 6.52 -8.93 11.42
N ASN A 293 6.77 -9.92 10.56
CA ASN A 293 5.70 -10.48 9.73
C ASN A 293 4.67 -11.24 10.56
N SER A 294 5.07 -11.95 11.61
CA SER A 294 4.15 -12.65 12.51
C SER A 294 3.30 -11.68 13.34
N LEU A 295 3.83 -10.52 13.71
CA LEU A 295 3.02 -9.45 14.34
C LEU A 295 2.03 -8.84 13.35
N SER A 296 2.40 -8.68 12.09
CA SER A 296 1.55 -8.06 11.07
C SER A 296 0.53 -9.03 10.46
N CYS A 297 0.89 -10.28 10.18
CA CYS A 297 0.00 -11.26 9.55
C CYS A 297 -0.49 -12.31 10.55
N GLY A 298 0.41 -12.93 11.30
CA GLY A 298 0.07 -14.01 12.22
C GLY A 298 -0.88 -13.56 13.32
N LEU A 299 -0.50 -12.53 14.07
CA LEU A 299 -1.32 -12.00 15.16
C LEU A 299 -2.64 -11.40 14.63
N CYS A 300 -2.60 -10.64 13.52
CA CYS A 300 -3.82 -10.12 12.91
C CYS A 300 -4.78 -11.24 12.48
N GLY A 301 -4.24 -12.33 11.91
CA GLY A 301 -5.04 -13.49 11.56
C GLY A 301 -5.71 -14.14 12.78
N VAL A 302 -4.98 -14.30 13.88
CA VAL A 302 -5.54 -14.82 15.15
C VAL A 302 -6.61 -13.88 15.70
N LEU A 303 -6.40 -12.56 15.68
CA LEU A 303 -7.41 -11.60 16.14
C LEU A 303 -8.67 -11.64 15.27
N MET A 304 -8.54 -11.79 13.94
CA MET A 304 -9.72 -11.96 13.07
C MET A 304 -10.47 -13.27 13.36
N LEU A 305 -9.77 -14.37 13.57
CA LEU A 305 -10.38 -15.64 14.00
C LEU A 305 -11.08 -15.49 15.36
N THR A 306 -10.49 -14.73 16.28
CA THR A 306 -11.13 -14.39 17.55
C THR A 306 -12.41 -13.56 17.34
N MET A 307 -12.40 -12.55 16.45
CA MET A 307 -13.63 -11.81 16.11
C MET A 307 -14.74 -12.71 15.57
N ALA A 308 -14.41 -13.74 14.82
CA ALA A 308 -15.39 -14.70 14.31
C ALA A 308 -16.10 -15.50 15.43
N THR A 309 -15.49 -15.67 16.60
CA THR A 309 -16.09 -16.34 17.75
C THR A 309 -16.92 -15.40 18.63
N MET A 310 -16.78 -14.07 18.47
CA MET A 310 -17.46 -13.10 19.32
C MET A 310 -18.94 -12.95 18.94
N GLN A 311 -19.77 -12.70 19.95
CA GLN A 311 -21.15 -12.30 19.74
C GLN A 311 -21.28 -10.79 19.57
N GLN A 312 -22.29 -10.34 18.84
CA GLN A 312 -22.55 -8.92 18.60
C GLN A 312 -22.70 -8.11 19.89
N ASN A 313 -23.19 -8.72 20.95
CA ASN A 313 -23.39 -8.07 22.26
C ASN A 313 -22.08 -7.54 22.89
N TYR A 314 -20.92 -8.06 22.48
CA TYR A 314 -19.61 -7.59 22.93
C TYR A 314 -19.04 -6.48 22.03
N THR A 315 -19.89 -5.51 21.63
CA THR A 315 -19.55 -4.42 20.69
C THR A 315 -18.22 -3.74 21.02
N ALA A 316 -17.97 -3.37 22.27
CA ALA A 316 -16.74 -2.69 22.67
C ALA A 316 -15.49 -3.54 22.42
N ILE A 317 -15.56 -4.85 22.67
CA ILE A 317 -14.44 -5.78 22.40
C ILE A 317 -14.25 -5.94 20.90
N CYS A 318 -15.33 -6.08 20.13
CA CYS A 318 -15.26 -6.19 18.67
C CYS A 318 -14.64 -4.93 18.04
N VAL A 319 -15.07 -3.74 18.48
CA VAL A 319 -14.48 -2.46 18.03
C VAL A 319 -12.98 -2.40 18.37
N PHE A 320 -12.59 -2.75 19.58
CA PHE A 320 -11.18 -2.80 19.99
C PHE A 320 -10.36 -3.76 19.11
N LEU A 321 -10.88 -4.96 18.85
CA LEU A 321 -10.23 -5.95 17.99
C LEU A 321 -10.06 -5.43 16.56
N VAL A 322 -11.08 -4.76 15.99
CA VAL A 322 -10.99 -4.12 14.65
C VAL A 322 -9.88 -3.08 14.64
N VAL A 323 -9.87 -2.14 15.60
CA VAL A 323 -8.90 -1.05 15.70
C VAL A 323 -7.46 -1.59 15.83
N VAL A 324 -7.27 -2.54 16.75
CA VAL A 324 -5.95 -3.15 17.01
C VAL A 324 -5.46 -3.94 15.80
N THR A 325 -6.34 -4.75 15.18
CA THR A 325 -5.97 -5.54 13.99
C THR A 325 -5.52 -4.65 12.84
N GLN A 326 -6.26 -3.59 12.54
CA GLN A 326 -5.86 -2.61 11.53
C GLN A 326 -4.53 -1.92 11.89
N GLY A 327 -4.33 -1.56 13.15
CA GLY A 327 -3.09 -0.92 13.62
C GLY A 327 -1.86 -1.82 13.47
N LEU A 328 -1.96 -3.09 13.87
CA LEU A 328 -0.87 -4.06 13.84
C LEU A 328 -0.33 -4.36 12.43
N ILE A 329 -1.14 -4.15 11.39
CA ILE A 329 -0.68 -4.23 10.00
C ILE A 329 0.54 -3.34 9.75
N GLY A 330 0.71 -2.26 10.49
CA GLY A 330 1.89 -1.40 10.40
C GLY A 330 3.23 -2.13 10.49
N PHE A 331 3.30 -3.25 11.20
CA PHE A 331 4.51 -4.07 11.27
C PHE A 331 4.94 -4.70 9.94
N ASN A 332 4.10 -4.68 8.92
CA ASN A 332 4.38 -5.26 7.59
C ASN A 332 5.60 -4.63 6.89
N SER A 333 5.93 -3.39 7.22
CA SER A 333 7.08 -2.68 6.65
C SER A 333 8.41 -3.34 7.00
N ALA A 334 8.58 -3.76 8.25
CA ALA A 334 9.75 -4.50 8.73
C ALA A 334 9.61 -6.04 8.55
N GLY A 335 8.47 -6.50 8.06
CA GLY A 335 8.19 -7.89 7.68
C GLY A 335 8.47 -8.15 6.19
N PHE A 336 7.43 -8.57 5.44
CA PHE A 336 7.59 -8.96 4.04
C PHE A 336 8.06 -7.81 3.12
N ASN A 337 7.73 -6.53 3.41
CA ASN A 337 8.20 -5.42 2.59
C ASN A 337 9.73 -5.24 2.69
N GLN A 338 10.29 -5.31 3.90
CA GLN A 338 11.75 -5.33 4.08
C GLN A 338 12.35 -6.60 3.46
N ALA A 339 11.72 -7.76 3.63
CA ALA A 339 12.16 -9.01 3.05
C ALA A 339 12.26 -8.95 1.52
N ALA A 340 11.32 -8.26 0.84
CA ALA A 340 11.36 -8.04 -0.61
C ALA A 340 12.65 -7.33 -1.05
N VAL A 341 13.09 -6.35 -0.27
CA VAL A 341 14.32 -5.59 -0.56
C VAL A 341 15.56 -6.43 -0.22
N VAL A 342 15.57 -7.13 0.92
CA VAL A 342 16.71 -7.96 1.36
C VAL A 342 16.95 -9.14 0.43
N VAL A 343 15.89 -9.86 0.03
CA VAL A 343 15.95 -11.07 -0.79
C VAL A 343 16.29 -10.75 -2.25
N ALA A 344 15.69 -9.70 -2.81
CA ALA A 344 15.79 -9.39 -4.24
C ALA A 344 16.82 -8.30 -4.60
N ARG A 345 17.32 -7.52 -3.64
CA ARG A 345 18.31 -6.44 -3.82
C ARG A 345 18.00 -5.55 -5.03
N GLN A 346 18.88 -5.54 -6.06
CA GLN A 346 18.74 -4.76 -7.30
C GLN A 346 17.46 -5.08 -8.10
N HIS A 347 16.85 -6.21 -7.84
CA HIS A 347 15.61 -6.67 -8.47
C HIS A 347 14.38 -6.47 -7.59
N ALA A 348 14.47 -5.68 -6.50
CA ALA A 348 13.38 -5.47 -5.53
C ALA A 348 12.09 -4.91 -6.15
N HIS A 349 12.18 -4.23 -7.30
CA HIS A 349 11.01 -3.78 -8.05
C HIS A 349 10.12 -4.95 -8.52
N PHE A 350 10.69 -6.14 -8.77
CA PHE A 350 9.93 -7.28 -9.29
C PHE A 350 9.02 -7.93 -8.22
N PRO A 351 9.50 -8.33 -7.02
CA PRO A 351 8.59 -8.81 -5.97
C PRO A 351 7.57 -7.74 -5.56
N MET A 352 7.93 -6.45 -5.52
CA MET A 352 6.99 -5.37 -5.24
C MET A 352 5.90 -5.25 -6.31
N THR A 353 6.23 -5.48 -7.59
CA THR A 353 5.23 -5.54 -8.66
C THR A 353 4.25 -6.70 -8.46
N LEU A 354 4.74 -7.90 -8.11
CA LEU A 354 3.86 -9.06 -7.85
C LEU A 354 2.98 -8.85 -6.62
N ILE A 355 3.51 -8.21 -5.57
CA ILE A 355 2.72 -7.81 -4.40
C ILE A 355 1.65 -6.78 -4.78
N GLY A 356 1.98 -5.83 -5.65
CA GLY A 356 1.01 -4.89 -6.22
C GLY A 356 -0.09 -5.56 -7.04
N ILE A 357 0.25 -6.60 -7.82
CA ILE A 357 -0.73 -7.43 -8.52
C ILE A 357 -1.67 -8.12 -7.52
N ALA A 358 -1.10 -8.72 -6.47
CA ALA A 358 -1.87 -9.38 -5.42
C ALA A 358 -2.84 -8.43 -4.71
N LEU A 359 -2.40 -7.21 -4.40
CA LEU A 359 -3.26 -6.15 -3.84
C LEU A 359 -4.43 -5.84 -4.77
N ASN A 360 -4.17 -5.62 -6.06
CA ASN A 360 -5.24 -5.26 -7.01
C ASN A 360 -6.25 -6.40 -7.22
N ILE A 361 -5.79 -7.65 -7.24
CA ILE A 361 -6.69 -8.82 -7.27
C ILE A 361 -7.61 -8.80 -6.04
N GLY A 362 -7.07 -8.58 -4.84
CA GLY A 362 -7.86 -8.47 -3.62
C GLY A 362 -8.90 -7.35 -3.69
N LEU A 363 -8.49 -6.16 -4.12
CA LEU A 363 -9.40 -5.00 -4.25
C LEU A 363 -10.51 -5.21 -5.30
N ILE A 364 -10.28 -6.06 -6.31
CA ILE A 364 -11.32 -6.44 -7.29
C ILE A 364 -12.26 -7.48 -6.70
N VAL A 365 -11.71 -8.51 -6.06
CA VAL A 365 -12.49 -9.68 -5.60
C VAL A 365 -13.28 -9.36 -4.34
N GLU A 366 -12.73 -8.58 -3.43
CA GLU A 366 -13.30 -8.32 -2.10
C GLU A 366 -14.73 -7.77 -2.12
N PRO A 367 -15.10 -6.75 -2.92
CA PRO A 367 -16.48 -6.29 -2.97
C PRO A 367 -17.47 -7.37 -3.39
N PHE A 368 -17.10 -8.20 -4.39
CA PHE A 368 -17.98 -9.29 -4.82
C PHE A 368 -18.12 -10.36 -3.75
N LEU A 369 -17.03 -10.70 -3.06
CA LEU A 369 -17.03 -11.68 -1.99
C LEU A 369 -17.87 -11.20 -0.79
N ALA A 370 -17.66 -9.95 -0.37
CA ALA A 370 -18.41 -9.34 0.73
C ALA A 370 -19.92 -9.27 0.43
N TYR A 371 -20.31 -8.83 -0.76
CA TYR A 371 -21.74 -8.79 -1.14
C TYR A 371 -22.35 -10.17 -1.37
N ALA A 372 -21.56 -11.20 -1.71
CA ALA A 372 -22.04 -12.57 -1.84
C ALA A 372 -22.27 -13.23 -0.47
N ILE A 373 -21.42 -12.95 0.52
CA ILE A 373 -21.46 -13.60 1.85
C ILE A 373 -22.27 -12.77 2.86
N ALA A 374 -22.12 -11.44 2.82
CA ALA A 374 -22.73 -10.51 3.77
C ALA A 374 -23.54 -9.41 3.06
N PRO A 375 -24.60 -9.76 2.29
CA PRO A 375 -25.37 -8.80 1.50
C PRO A 375 -26.07 -7.74 2.35
N GLU A 376 -26.52 -8.10 3.53
CA GLU A 376 -27.22 -7.20 4.47
C GLU A 376 -26.32 -6.68 5.60
N HIS A 377 -25.01 -7.00 5.51
CA HIS A 377 -24.00 -6.60 6.50
C HIS A 377 -24.31 -7.02 7.95
N HIS A 378 -25.01 -8.13 8.18
CA HIS A 378 -25.22 -8.67 9.52
C HIS A 378 -23.92 -9.21 10.12
N TRP A 379 -23.75 -9.08 11.45
CA TRP A 379 -22.55 -9.53 12.14
C TRP A 379 -22.21 -11.02 11.92
N ASN A 380 -23.20 -11.88 11.86
CA ASN A 380 -22.99 -13.31 11.66
C ASN A 380 -22.43 -13.64 10.28
N ASP A 381 -22.75 -12.86 9.25
CA ASP A 381 -22.24 -13.06 7.90
C ASP A 381 -20.77 -12.62 7.83
N TRP A 382 -20.42 -11.54 8.52
CA TRP A 382 -19.02 -11.10 8.64
C TRP A 382 -18.12 -12.12 9.32
N LYS A 383 -18.62 -12.97 10.21
CA LYS A 383 -17.84 -14.05 10.83
C LYS A 383 -17.22 -15.00 9.81
N ILE A 384 -17.96 -15.34 8.74
CA ILE A 384 -17.46 -16.20 7.67
C ILE A 384 -16.27 -15.54 6.98
N LEU A 385 -16.39 -14.26 6.68
CA LEU A 385 -15.29 -13.47 6.10
C LEU A 385 -14.09 -13.39 7.06
N PHE A 386 -14.29 -13.19 8.35
CA PHE A 386 -13.21 -13.18 9.34
C PHE A 386 -12.49 -14.53 9.43
N ILE A 387 -13.21 -15.66 9.33
CA ILE A 387 -12.59 -17.00 9.29
C ILE A 387 -11.76 -17.14 8.02
N LEU A 388 -12.31 -16.82 6.86
CA LEU A 388 -11.62 -16.95 5.57
C LEU A 388 -10.33 -16.13 5.53
N HIS A 389 -10.44 -14.84 5.83
CA HIS A 389 -9.33 -13.91 5.76
C HIS A 389 -8.32 -14.09 6.90
N GLY A 390 -8.79 -14.38 8.13
CA GLY A 390 -7.94 -14.70 9.26
C GLY A 390 -7.11 -15.96 9.02
N SER A 391 -7.72 -17.01 8.46
CA SER A 391 -7.01 -18.24 8.08
C SER A 391 -5.98 -17.98 6.98
N THR A 392 -6.31 -17.16 6.00
CA THR A 392 -5.37 -16.74 4.94
C THR A 392 -4.14 -16.05 5.52
N LEU A 393 -4.33 -15.11 6.45
CA LEU A 393 -3.24 -14.41 7.14
C LEU A 393 -2.32 -15.38 7.91
N VAL A 394 -2.91 -16.33 8.66
CA VAL A 394 -2.13 -17.30 9.43
C VAL A 394 -1.34 -18.24 8.52
N VAL A 395 -1.98 -18.82 7.50
CA VAL A 395 -1.36 -19.79 6.58
C VAL A 395 -0.21 -19.13 5.81
N THR A 396 -0.43 -17.94 5.26
CA THR A 396 0.61 -17.23 4.50
C THR A 396 1.76 -16.77 5.39
N ASN A 397 1.49 -16.41 6.65
CA ASN A 397 2.54 -16.13 7.62
C ASN A 397 3.36 -17.36 7.97
N LEU A 398 2.75 -18.52 8.17
CA LEU A 398 3.46 -19.78 8.42
C LEU A 398 4.38 -20.12 7.23
N PHE A 399 3.88 -20.00 6.01
CA PHE A 399 4.69 -20.21 4.80
C PHE A 399 5.90 -19.24 4.77
N PHE A 400 5.68 -17.97 5.08
CA PHE A 400 6.74 -16.98 5.16
C PHE A 400 7.78 -17.36 6.22
N CYS A 401 7.37 -17.71 7.43
CA CYS A 401 8.26 -18.07 8.52
C CYS A 401 9.15 -19.28 8.22
N ILE A 402 8.64 -20.25 7.44
CA ILE A 402 9.38 -21.46 7.06
C ILE A 402 10.46 -21.11 6.01
N PHE A 403 10.11 -20.37 4.95
CA PHE A 403 10.92 -20.23 3.75
C PHE A 403 11.72 -18.93 3.66
N VAL A 404 11.38 -17.88 4.44
CA VAL A 404 12.13 -16.61 4.38
C VAL A 404 13.57 -16.77 4.83
N ARG A 405 14.47 -16.11 4.09
CA ARG A 405 15.90 -16.02 4.42
C ARG A 405 16.30 -14.56 4.62
N GLY A 406 17.08 -14.28 5.66
CA GLY A 406 17.60 -12.94 5.95
C GLY A 406 18.85 -12.57 5.14
N ARG A 407 18.97 -13.09 3.92
CA ARG A 407 20.10 -12.86 3.01
C ARG A 407 19.60 -12.80 1.56
N PRO A 408 20.36 -12.17 0.68
CA PRO A 408 20.04 -12.15 -0.75
C PRO A 408 19.96 -13.55 -1.33
N SER A 409 19.02 -13.74 -2.24
CA SER A 409 18.87 -14.97 -2.99
C SER A 409 19.93 -15.11 -4.07
N LYS A 410 20.29 -16.37 -4.41
CA LYS A 410 21.35 -16.67 -5.38
C LYS A 410 21.14 -16.01 -6.75
N PHE A 411 19.90 -15.79 -7.17
CA PHE A 411 19.61 -15.13 -8.45
C PHE A 411 20.10 -13.66 -8.50
N THR A 412 20.40 -13.05 -7.34
CA THR A 412 20.95 -11.69 -7.28
C THR A 412 22.45 -11.65 -7.59
N GLU A 413 23.14 -12.80 -7.60
CA GLU A 413 24.57 -12.96 -7.87
C GLU A 413 24.85 -13.41 -9.31
N LEU A 414 23.84 -13.84 -10.06
CA LEU A 414 23.98 -14.28 -11.46
C LEU A 414 24.47 -13.14 -12.35
N THR A 415 25.58 -13.38 -13.02
CA THR A 415 26.16 -12.48 -14.01
C THR A 415 25.59 -12.72 -15.40
N SER A 416 25.89 -11.82 -16.35
CA SER A 416 25.50 -12.00 -17.76
C SER A 416 26.14 -13.25 -18.41
N ALA A 417 27.15 -13.83 -17.80
CA ALA A 417 27.83 -15.05 -18.27
C ALA A 417 27.07 -16.35 -17.89
N ASP A 418 26.11 -16.26 -16.94
CA ASP A 418 25.34 -17.42 -16.44
C ASP A 418 23.99 -17.60 -17.16
N LYS A 419 23.81 -16.93 -18.28
CA LYS A 419 22.64 -17.00 -19.17
C LYS A 419 22.92 -17.85 -20.39
#